data_4b3474de6469cf7c0410c5d0065e425f
#
_entry.id   4b3474de6469cf7c0410c5d0065e425f
#
_cell.length_a   1.000
_cell.length_b   1.000
_cell.length_c   1.000
_cell.angle_alpha   90.00
_cell.angle_beta   90.00
_cell.angle_gamma   90.00
#
_symmetry.space_group_name_H-M   'P 1'
#
loop_
_entity.id
_entity.type
_entity.pdbx_description
1 polymer ?
#
loop_
_entity_poly.entity_id
_entity_poly.type
_entity_poly.pdbx_seq_one_letter_code
_entity_poly.pdbx_strand_id
1 'polypeptide(L)'
;MNNVKQLVECVPNFSEGRNMEIINQITSVIKEVKGVKLLDVDPGEATNRTVVTFVGCPDVVVEAAFLAVKKAGELIDMRQHHGAHPRMGATDVLPLIPVAGITLEECAELARKLAKRIADELQIPCYCYEAAAFTPERQNLAVCRQGEYEALAEKLTTEGKQPDFGARPVDERVQRTGITAVGARNFLIATNFNLNTTSTRRANAIAFDVREKGRPVREGNPITGKIKKDENGKTINRPGTLKATKAIGWFIDEYGIAQVSMNITNIDVTPLHVAFDEVCRCAQNRGVRVTGTEIVGLIPKRTLVEAGRYFLEKQNRSTGIPEEDIIKIAVKSMGLDDLKPFNPREKVIEYLCEEEGNKKLVDLTVEGFAKETSRESPAPGGGTISAYMGVLGAALGAMVANLSSHKPGWDDRWEEFSHWADKGQEMMRNLLHLVDEDTEAFNRIMAAFGLPKKTDADKQARTDAIQAATLYAAQVPLQTMKESFRVFELCKAMAETGNPNSVSDAGVGALAARAAVLGAGMNVKINAGSLIDKEVSNKLIAEANNLIAKANAAETEIVAIVESKL
;
A
#
# COMPACT_ATOMS: atom_id res chain seq x y z
N MET A 1 -2.49 4.53 -17.66
CA MET A 1 -2.83 3.70 -16.48
C MET A 1 -1.58 3.66 -15.64
N ASN A 2 -1.60 4.24 -14.45
CA ASN A 2 -0.46 4.21 -13.53
C ASN A 2 -0.17 2.75 -13.19
N ASN A 3 0.99 2.25 -13.60
CA ASN A 3 1.48 0.93 -13.21
C ASN A 3 1.90 0.97 -11.74
N VAL A 4 0.93 1.07 -10.83
CA VAL A 4 1.20 0.86 -9.41
C VAL A 4 1.61 -0.60 -9.28
N LYS A 5 2.84 -0.86 -8.84
CA LYS A 5 3.33 -2.22 -8.59
C LYS A 5 2.33 -2.91 -7.67
N GLN A 6 1.72 -3.99 -8.13
CA GLN A 6 0.78 -4.76 -7.31
C GLN A 6 1.54 -5.39 -6.14
N LEU A 7 1.05 -5.18 -4.94
CA LEU A 7 1.60 -5.75 -3.71
C LEU A 7 0.52 -6.49 -2.94
N VAL A 8 0.81 -7.74 -2.61
CA VAL A 8 -0.01 -8.60 -1.75
C VAL A 8 0.82 -8.98 -0.52
N GLU A 9 0.22 -8.83 0.64
CA GLU A 9 0.75 -9.38 1.89
C GLU A 9 0.13 -10.75 2.13
N CYS A 10 0.93 -11.69 2.65
CA CYS A 10 0.46 -12.98 3.15
C CYS A 10 0.86 -13.13 4.61
N VAL A 11 -0.11 -13.53 5.45
CA VAL A 11 0.09 -13.66 6.90
C VAL A 11 -0.30 -15.08 7.37
N PRO A 12 0.44 -16.13 6.92
CA PRO A 12 0.19 -17.48 7.36
C PRO A 12 0.44 -17.64 8.86
N ASN A 13 -0.32 -18.57 9.45
CA ASN A 13 -0.13 -18.96 10.82
C ASN A 13 0.13 -20.46 10.88
N PHE A 14 1.29 -20.82 11.39
CA PHE A 14 1.75 -22.20 11.50
C PHE A 14 1.59 -22.72 12.93
N SER A 15 1.17 -23.98 13.08
CA SER A 15 0.99 -24.63 14.38
C SER A 15 2.33 -25.14 14.92
N GLU A 16 3.27 -24.25 15.12
CA GLU A 16 4.55 -24.42 15.77
C GLU A 16 5.02 -23.06 16.30
N GLY A 17 5.30 -22.97 17.58
CA GLY A 17 5.74 -21.70 18.22
C GLY A 17 6.88 -21.89 19.21
N ARG A 18 7.44 -23.10 19.30
CA ARG A 18 8.46 -23.49 20.29
C ARG A 18 9.76 -23.91 19.63
N ASN A 19 9.69 -24.65 18.54
CA ASN A 19 10.87 -25.15 17.83
C ASN A 19 11.31 -24.18 16.74
N MET A 20 12.29 -23.34 17.06
CA MET A 20 12.84 -22.34 16.13
C MET A 20 13.50 -22.96 14.91
N GLU A 21 13.99 -24.21 14.97
CA GLU A 21 14.56 -24.88 13.81
C GLU A 21 13.49 -25.18 12.76
N ILE A 22 12.32 -25.67 13.17
CA ILE A 22 11.16 -25.88 12.29
C ILE A 22 10.69 -24.55 11.70
N ILE A 23 10.54 -23.52 12.55
CA ILE A 23 10.11 -22.18 12.11
C ILE A 23 11.09 -21.62 11.08
N ASN A 24 12.40 -21.72 11.34
CA ASN A 24 13.43 -21.25 10.41
C ASN A 24 13.44 -22.02 9.08
N GLN A 25 13.18 -23.32 9.08
CA GLN A 25 13.06 -24.09 7.84
C GLN A 25 11.83 -23.67 7.02
N ILE A 26 10.69 -23.37 7.66
CA ILE A 26 9.48 -22.86 6.99
C ILE A 26 9.73 -21.47 6.42
N THR A 27 10.38 -20.60 7.17
CA THR A 27 10.62 -19.21 6.72
C THR A 27 11.74 -19.11 5.70
N SER A 28 12.68 -20.07 5.64
CA SER A 28 13.75 -20.09 4.65
C SER A 28 13.20 -20.27 3.22
N VAL A 29 12.23 -21.17 3.03
CA VAL A 29 11.65 -21.39 1.69
C VAL A 29 10.87 -20.15 1.18
N ILE A 30 10.38 -19.31 2.10
CA ILE A 30 9.78 -18.02 1.73
C ILE A 30 10.86 -17.05 1.22
N LYS A 31 11.99 -16.96 1.92
CA LYS A 31 13.12 -16.09 1.56
C LYS A 31 13.79 -16.48 0.23
N GLU A 32 13.75 -17.76 -0.13
CA GLU A 32 14.34 -18.28 -1.37
C GLU A 32 13.53 -17.88 -2.61
N VAL A 33 12.26 -17.50 -2.47
CA VAL A 33 11.45 -17.04 -3.60
C VAL A 33 11.86 -15.62 -3.98
N LYS A 34 12.50 -15.48 -5.14
CA LYS A 34 12.93 -14.17 -5.63
C LYS A 34 11.74 -13.22 -5.82
N GLY A 35 11.84 -12.03 -5.25
CA GLY A 35 10.79 -11.00 -5.33
C GLY A 35 9.80 -11.04 -4.15
N VAL A 36 9.99 -11.94 -3.20
CA VAL A 36 9.29 -11.95 -1.91
C VAL A 36 10.18 -11.33 -0.83
N LYS A 37 9.61 -10.52 0.03
CA LYS A 37 10.28 -9.99 1.23
C LYS A 37 9.59 -10.53 2.48
N LEU A 38 10.33 -11.27 3.31
CA LEU A 38 9.90 -11.66 4.64
C LEU A 38 10.01 -10.43 5.57
N LEU A 39 8.90 -10.04 6.18
CA LEU A 39 8.82 -8.82 6.99
C LEU A 39 8.87 -9.10 8.47
N ASP A 40 8.19 -10.18 8.92
CA ASP A 40 8.09 -10.50 10.34
C ASP A 40 7.92 -12.00 10.58
N VAL A 41 8.42 -12.46 11.73
CA VAL A 41 8.24 -13.83 12.25
C VAL A 41 8.01 -13.71 13.75
N ASP A 42 6.77 -13.96 14.18
CA ASP A 42 6.32 -13.82 15.57
C ASP A 42 5.93 -15.17 16.17
N PRO A 43 6.88 -15.88 16.84
CA PRO A 43 6.62 -17.15 17.51
C PRO A 43 5.97 -16.94 18.88
N GLY A 44 4.84 -17.61 19.12
CA GLY A 44 4.11 -17.61 20.38
C GLY A 44 4.26 -18.95 21.13
N GLU A 45 5.11 -19.02 22.12
CA GLU A 45 5.38 -20.26 22.88
C GLU A 45 4.14 -20.83 23.59
N ALA A 46 3.37 -19.96 24.25
CA ALA A 46 2.16 -20.37 25.00
C ALA A 46 1.05 -20.86 24.06
N THR A 47 0.89 -20.23 22.92
CA THR A 47 -0.09 -20.58 21.88
C THR A 47 0.37 -21.75 21.02
N ASN A 48 1.66 -22.07 21.03
CA ASN A 48 2.35 -23.01 20.16
C ASN A 48 2.01 -22.74 18.68
N ARG A 49 2.22 -21.48 18.25
CA ARG A 49 1.84 -20.95 16.94
C ARG A 49 2.78 -19.82 16.54
N THR A 50 3.17 -19.78 15.28
CA THR A 50 3.95 -18.68 14.71
C THR A 50 3.12 -17.96 13.66
N VAL A 51 3.10 -16.64 13.75
CA VAL A 51 2.59 -15.75 12.70
C VAL A 51 3.78 -15.31 11.86
N VAL A 52 3.67 -15.48 10.55
CA VAL A 52 4.71 -15.05 9.60
C VAL A 52 4.10 -14.04 8.66
N THR A 53 4.81 -12.94 8.40
CA THR A 53 4.36 -11.88 7.47
C THR A 53 5.36 -11.72 6.34
N PHE A 54 4.90 -11.84 5.11
CA PHE A 54 5.71 -11.57 3.93
C PHE A 54 4.89 -10.90 2.81
N VAL A 55 5.57 -10.24 1.89
CA VAL A 55 4.96 -9.42 0.85
C VAL A 55 5.71 -9.57 -0.46
N GLY A 56 5.01 -9.34 -1.56
CA GLY A 56 5.57 -9.33 -2.92
C GLY A 56 4.48 -9.10 -3.97
N CYS A 57 4.85 -9.26 -5.24
CA CYS A 57 3.88 -9.29 -6.31
C CYS A 57 2.98 -10.54 -6.21
N PRO A 58 1.74 -10.52 -6.73
CA PRO A 58 0.76 -11.59 -6.54
C PRO A 58 1.29 -13.00 -6.81
N ASP A 59 1.92 -13.23 -7.96
CA ASP A 59 2.38 -14.56 -8.36
C ASP A 59 3.48 -15.12 -7.44
N VAL A 60 4.43 -14.28 -7.04
CA VAL A 60 5.55 -14.71 -6.19
C VAL A 60 5.09 -14.94 -4.74
N VAL A 61 4.12 -14.17 -4.25
CA VAL A 61 3.53 -14.37 -2.92
C VAL A 61 2.75 -15.69 -2.87
N VAL A 62 1.98 -15.99 -3.91
CA VAL A 62 1.24 -17.27 -4.01
C VAL A 62 2.20 -18.46 -4.04
N GLU A 63 3.32 -18.36 -4.77
CA GLU A 63 4.34 -19.41 -4.80
C GLU A 63 5.02 -19.59 -3.43
N ALA A 64 5.42 -18.51 -2.79
CA ALA A 64 6.02 -18.56 -1.45
C ALA A 64 5.06 -19.15 -0.40
N ALA A 65 3.79 -18.77 -0.46
CA ALA A 65 2.74 -19.31 0.40
C ALA A 65 2.58 -20.83 0.19
N PHE A 66 2.55 -21.28 -1.06
CA PHE A 66 2.46 -22.70 -1.39
C PHE A 66 3.65 -23.49 -0.85
N LEU A 67 4.88 -23.00 -1.07
CA LEU A 67 6.10 -23.66 -0.57
C LEU A 67 6.16 -23.70 0.97
N ALA A 68 5.71 -22.63 1.63
CA ALA A 68 5.63 -22.60 3.09
C ALA A 68 4.62 -23.62 3.65
N VAL A 69 3.44 -23.74 3.03
CA VAL A 69 2.44 -24.76 3.39
C VAL A 69 2.99 -26.16 3.18
N LYS A 70 3.68 -26.40 2.06
CA LYS A 70 4.36 -27.69 1.78
C LYS A 70 5.35 -28.02 2.88
N LYS A 71 6.24 -27.08 3.20
CA LYS A 71 7.28 -27.27 4.22
C LYS A 71 6.68 -27.49 5.62
N ALA A 72 5.65 -26.73 6.00
CA ALA A 72 4.94 -26.91 7.26
C ALA A 72 4.30 -28.30 7.35
N GLY A 73 3.66 -28.78 6.28
CA GLY A 73 3.07 -30.13 6.23
C GLY A 73 4.10 -31.28 6.26
N GLU A 74 5.37 -31.01 5.91
CA GLU A 74 6.48 -31.96 6.05
C GLU A 74 7.03 -32.02 7.47
N LEU A 75 7.05 -30.91 8.20
CA LEU A 75 7.74 -30.76 9.48
C LEU A 75 6.82 -30.84 10.69
N ILE A 76 5.59 -30.33 10.59
CA ILE A 76 4.64 -30.26 11.70
C ILE A 76 3.73 -31.50 11.68
N ASP A 77 3.59 -32.13 12.85
CA ASP A 77 2.68 -33.25 13.06
C ASP A 77 1.56 -32.85 14.02
N MET A 78 0.37 -32.59 13.47
CA MET A 78 -0.79 -32.16 14.25
C MET A 78 -1.28 -33.18 15.29
N ARG A 79 -0.95 -34.44 15.14
CA ARG A 79 -1.27 -35.49 16.11
C ARG A 79 -0.57 -35.28 17.47
N GLN A 80 0.56 -34.56 17.45
CA GLN A 80 1.38 -34.27 18.63
C GLN A 80 1.25 -32.80 19.07
N HIS A 81 0.51 -31.96 18.32
CA HIS A 81 0.42 -30.53 18.58
C HIS A 81 -0.57 -30.20 19.71
N HIS A 82 -0.09 -29.44 20.70
CA HIS A 82 -0.88 -28.86 21.79
C HIS A 82 -0.50 -27.38 22.00
N GLY A 83 -1.50 -26.51 22.09
CA GLY A 83 -1.35 -25.07 22.34
C GLY A 83 -2.67 -24.45 22.80
N ALA A 84 -2.61 -23.27 23.40
CA ALA A 84 -3.79 -22.57 23.91
C ALA A 84 -4.64 -21.91 22.78
N HIS A 85 -4.11 -21.80 21.56
CA HIS A 85 -4.79 -21.18 20.45
C HIS A 85 -5.59 -22.21 19.63
N PRO A 86 -6.84 -21.89 19.20
CA PRO A 86 -7.61 -22.75 18.30
C PRO A 86 -6.87 -22.98 16.97
N ARG A 87 -6.86 -24.24 16.49
CA ARG A 87 -6.13 -24.63 15.28
C ARG A 87 -6.81 -25.80 14.57
N MET A 88 -6.60 -25.88 13.24
CA MET A 88 -7.15 -26.96 12.41
C MET A 88 -6.07 -27.76 11.67
N GLY A 89 -4.91 -27.20 11.47
CA GLY A 89 -3.85 -27.82 10.68
C GLY A 89 -2.46 -27.24 10.91
N ALA A 90 -1.45 -27.89 10.34
CA ALA A 90 -0.05 -27.45 10.38
C ALA A 90 0.12 -26.00 9.87
N THR A 91 -0.56 -25.67 8.78
CA THR A 91 -0.89 -24.30 8.41
C THR A 91 -2.36 -24.09 8.74
N ASP A 92 -2.62 -23.35 9.82
CA ASP A 92 -3.99 -23.15 10.30
C ASP A 92 -4.75 -22.17 9.40
N VAL A 93 -4.17 -20.99 9.13
CA VAL A 93 -4.74 -19.98 8.24
C VAL A 93 -3.71 -19.42 7.29
N LEU A 94 -4.18 -19.05 6.09
CA LEU A 94 -3.35 -18.50 5.00
C LEU A 94 -4.12 -17.37 4.29
N PRO A 95 -4.15 -16.16 4.86
CA PRO A 95 -4.81 -15.01 4.27
C PRO A 95 -3.92 -14.30 3.26
N LEU A 96 -4.50 -13.88 2.14
CA LEU A 96 -3.94 -12.90 1.23
C LEU A 96 -4.61 -11.53 1.49
N ILE A 97 -3.82 -10.47 1.50
CA ILE A 97 -4.24 -9.13 1.92
C ILE A 97 -3.79 -8.13 0.85
N PRO A 98 -4.70 -7.34 0.24
CA PRO A 98 -4.33 -6.30 -0.71
C PRO A 98 -3.59 -5.18 0.01
N VAL A 99 -2.38 -4.84 -0.47
CA VAL A 99 -1.58 -3.72 0.06
C VAL A 99 -1.63 -2.54 -0.91
N ALA A 100 -1.28 -2.75 -2.18
CA ALA A 100 -1.27 -1.70 -3.21
C ALA A 100 -1.55 -2.29 -4.59
N GLY A 101 -2.26 -1.54 -5.44
CA GLY A 101 -2.47 -1.85 -6.86
C GLY A 101 -3.28 -3.11 -7.18
N ILE A 102 -3.92 -3.72 -6.18
CA ILE A 102 -4.74 -4.93 -6.31
C ILE A 102 -5.99 -4.81 -5.41
N THR A 103 -7.11 -5.36 -5.86
CA THR A 103 -8.37 -5.34 -5.11
C THR A 103 -8.51 -6.57 -4.19
N LEU A 104 -9.47 -6.48 -3.26
CA LEU A 104 -9.80 -7.61 -2.38
C LEU A 104 -10.38 -8.79 -3.18
N GLU A 105 -11.17 -8.53 -4.21
CA GLU A 105 -11.75 -9.53 -5.10
C GLU A 105 -10.67 -10.29 -5.86
N GLU A 106 -9.67 -9.57 -6.41
CA GLU A 106 -8.52 -10.20 -7.08
C GLU A 106 -7.71 -11.06 -6.09
N CYS A 107 -7.50 -10.60 -4.86
CA CYS A 107 -6.89 -11.41 -3.80
C CYS A 107 -7.73 -12.65 -3.45
N ALA A 108 -9.06 -12.54 -3.46
CA ALA A 108 -9.95 -13.66 -3.20
C ALA A 108 -9.85 -14.74 -4.30
N GLU A 109 -9.73 -14.32 -5.56
CA GLU A 109 -9.50 -15.25 -6.67
C GLU A 109 -8.14 -15.96 -6.56
N LEU A 110 -7.09 -15.23 -6.20
CA LEU A 110 -5.76 -15.82 -5.94
C LEU A 110 -5.81 -16.83 -4.78
N ALA A 111 -6.52 -16.49 -3.70
CA ALA A 111 -6.70 -17.37 -2.55
C ALA A 111 -7.43 -18.68 -2.93
N ARG A 112 -8.48 -18.62 -3.75
CA ARG A 112 -9.20 -19.79 -4.25
C ARG A 112 -8.30 -20.68 -5.13
N LYS A 113 -7.51 -20.07 -6.03
CA LYS A 113 -6.54 -20.80 -6.87
C LYS A 113 -5.46 -21.47 -6.01
N LEU A 114 -4.96 -20.77 -5.00
CA LEU A 114 -3.97 -21.29 -4.06
C LEU A 114 -4.54 -22.45 -3.22
N ALA A 115 -5.77 -22.31 -2.70
CA ALA A 115 -6.45 -23.37 -1.94
C ALA A 115 -6.64 -24.63 -2.78
N LYS A 116 -7.07 -24.48 -4.04
CA LYS A 116 -7.20 -25.59 -4.97
C LYS A 116 -5.86 -26.28 -5.25
N ARG A 117 -4.81 -25.50 -5.51
CA ARG A 117 -3.45 -26.03 -5.76
C ARG A 117 -2.91 -26.79 -4.54
N ILE A 118 -3.08 -26.26 -3.32
CA ILE A 118 -2.69 -26.93 -2.08
C ILE A 118 -3.42 -28.28 -1.94
N ALA A 119 -4.72 -28.30 -2.22
CA ALA A 119 -5.51 -29.52 -2.13
C ALA A 119 -5.09 -30.57 -3.18
N ASP A 120 -4.86 -30.14 -4.42
CA ASP A 120 -4.51 -31.04 -5.54
C ASP A 120 -3.08 -31.59 -5.42
N GLU A 121 -2.09 -30.72 -5.16
CA GLU A 121 -0.67 -31.10 -5.19
C GLU A 121 -0.16 -31.60 -3.84
N LEU A 122 -0.60 -31.00 -2.71
CA LEU A 122 -0.13 -31.38 -1.38
C LEU A 122 -1.08 -32.32 -0.65
N GLN A 123 -2.26 -32.53 -1.19
CA GLN A 123 -3.31 -33.36 -0.60
C GLN A 123 -3.73 -32.90 0.82
N ILE A 124 -3.72 -31.58 1.04
CA ILE A 124 -4.18 -30.93 2.28
C ILE A 124 -5.56 -30.34 2.01
N PRO A 125 -6.61 -30.76 2.72
CA PRO A 125 -7.95 -30.20 2.54
C PRO A 125 -7.98 -28.71 2.90
N CYS A 126 -8.73 -27.91 2.12
CA CYS A 126 -8.78 -26.45 2.29
C CYS A 126 -10.20 -25.90 2.36
N TYR A 127 -10.47 -25.08 3.37
CA TYR A 127 -11.58 -24.15 3.39
C TYR A 127 -11.20 -22.81 2.74
N CYS A 128 -12.15 -22.18 2.05
CA CYS A 128 -12.06 -20.78 1.67
C CYS A 128 -12.85 -19.92 2.64
N TYR A 129 -12.24 -18.84 3.17
CA TYR A 129 -12.88 -17.99 4.17
C TYR A 129 -12.77 -16.49 3.84
N GLU A 130 -13.48 -15.64 4.58
CA GLU A 130 -13.61 -14.19 4.35
C GLU A 130 -14.07 -13.90 2.90
N ALA A 131 -13.41 -13.00 2.17
CA ALA A 131 -13.78 -12.66 0.80
C ALA A 131 -13.63 -13.83 -0.19
N ALA A 132 -12.80 -14.83 0.13
CA ALA A 132 -12.63 -16.03 -0.71
C ALA A 132 -13.72 -17.09 -0.47
N ALA A 133 -14.56 -16.95 0.56
CA ALA A 133 -15.60 -17.92 0.90
C ALA A 133 -16.58 -18.17 -0.25
N PHE A 134 -16.99 -19.41 -0.43
CA PHE A 134 -18.03 -19.80 -1.39
C PHE A 134 -19.45 -19.70 -0.81
N THR A 135 -19.56 -19.66 0.53
CA THR A 135 -20.85 -19.51 1.23
C THR A 135 -20.75 -18.43 2.30
N PRO A 136 -21.87 -17.70 2.59
CA PRO A 136 -21.85 -16.63 3.58
C PRO A 136 -21.40 -17.07 4.98
N GLU A 137 -21.71 -18.31 5.37
CA GLU A 137 -21.37 -18.84 6.69
C GLU A 137 -19.85 -18.96 6.86
N ARG A 138 -19.13 -19.30 5.78
CA ARG A 138 -17.67 -19.48 5.79
C ARG A 138 -16.88 -18.19 5.70
N GLN A 139 -17.54 -17.06 5.50
CA GLN A 139 -16.90 -15.75 5.68
C GLN A 139 -16.35 -15.61 7.10
N ASN A 140 -16.99 -16.22 8.09
CA ASN A 140 -16.49 -16.21 9.46
C ASN A 140 -15.54 -17.40 9.69
N LEU A 141 -14.25 -17.11 9.83
CA LEU A 141 -13.22 -18.12 10.13
C LEU A 141 -13.56 -19.01 11.32
N ALA A 142 -14.28 -18.49 12.34
CA ALA A 142 -14.69 -19.29 13.50
C ALA A 142 -15.63 -20.45 13.12
N VAL A 143 -16.41 -20.33 12.06
CA VAL A 143 -17.26 -21.40 11.52
C VAL A 143 -16.39 -22.49 10.90
N CYS A 144 -15.39 -22.11 10.11
CA CYS A 144 -14.42 -23.07 9.54
C CYS A 144 -13.65 -23.83 10.65
N ARG A 145 -13.30 -23.13 11.74
CA ARG A 145 -12.56 -23.70 12.89
C ARG A 145 -13.40 -24.47 13.87
N GLN A 146 -14.72 -24.43 13.78
CA GLN A 146 -15.59 -25.06 14.78
C GLN A 146 -15.19 -26.52 15.04
N GLY A 147 -14.94 -26.86 16.33
CA GLY A 147 -14.46 -28.17 16.77
C GLY A 147 -12.98 -28.42 16.51
N GLU A 148 -12.27 -27.45 15.94
CA GLU A 148 -10.80 -27.45 15.74
C GLU A 148 -10.27 -28.68 15.00
N TYR A 149 -9.03 -29.11 15.30
CA TYR A 149 -8.42 -30.31 14.73
C TYR A 149 -9.14 -31.60 15.19
N GLU A 150 -9.68 -31.60 16.40
CA GLU A 150 -10.38 -32.72 16.99
C GLU A 150 -11.66 -33.12 16.22
N ALA A 151 -12.26 -32.18 15.52
CA ALA A 151 -13.42 -32.42 14.63
C ALA A 151 -13.05 -32.86 13.22
N LEU A 152 -11.79 -33.21 12.94
CA LEU A 152 -11.28 -33.50 11.59
C LEU A 152 -12.14 -34.57 10.86
N ALA A 153 -12.44 -35.68 11.53
CA ALA A 153 -13.24 -36.76 10.96
C ALA A 153 -14.66 -36.28 10.61
N GLU A 154 -15.31 -35.55 11.51
CA GLU A 154 -16.65 -34.99 11.28
C GLU A 154 -16.67 -34.02 10.11
N LYS A 155 -15.69 -33.12 10.03
CA LYS A 155 -15.56 -32.13 8.96
C LYS A 155 -15.42 -32.77 7.58
N LEU A 156 -14.71 -33.87 7.47
CA LEU A 156 -14.43 -34.52 6.20
C LEU A 156 -15.56 -35.46 5.73
N THR A 157 -16.37 -35.98 6.66
CA THR A 157 -17.39 -37.00 6.36
C THR A 157 -18.82 -36.46 6.34
N THR A 158 -19.09 -35.33 7.03
CA THR A 158 -20.44 -34.78 7.15
C THR A 158 -20.74 -33.85 5.99
N GLU A 159 -21.84 -34.11 5.27
CA GLU A 159 -22.33 -33.26 4.20
C GLU A 159 -22.58 -31.81 4.71
N GLY A 160 -22.17 -30.81 3.93
CA GLY A 160 -22.24 -29.38 4.28
C GLY A 160 -21.11 -28.89 5.19
N LYS A 161 -20.35 -29.78 5.86
CA LYS A 161 -19.17 -29.41 6.65
C LYS A 161 -17.85 -29.58 5.89
N GLN A 162 -17.88 -30.31 4.78
CA GLN A 162 -16.68 -30.63 4.01
C GLN A 162 -15.93 -29.38 3.55
N PRO A 163 -14.57 -29.43 3.52
CA PRO A 163 -13.73 -28.41 2.90
C PRO A 163 -14.14 -28.14 1.44
N ASP A 164 -13.86 -26.93 0.96
CA ASP A 164 -14.19 -26.50 -0.39
C ASP A 164 -13.34 -27.24 -1.44
N PHE A 165 -12.11 -27.61 -1.05
CA PHE A 165 -11.20 -28.37 -1.90
C PHE A 165 -10.56 -29.52 -1.11
N GLY A 166 -10.30 -30.64 -1.80
CA GLY A 166 -9.58 -31.77 -1.27
C GLY A 166 -10.32 -32.57 -0.20
N ALA A 167 -11.67 -32.51 -0.16
CA ALA A 167 -12.46 -33.38 0.72
C ALA A 167 -12.15 -34.85 0.43
N ARG A 168 -11.69 -35.58 1.45
CA ARG A 168 -11.23 -36.96 1.35
C ARG A 168 -11.36 -37.70 2.68
N PRO A 169 -11.36 -39.03 2.72
CA PRO A 169 -11.29 -39.77 3.97
C PRO A 169 -10.07 -39.39 4.82
N VAL A 170 -10.21 -39.48 6.11
CA VAL A 170 -9.10 -39.24 7.06
C VAL A 170 -8.04 -40.31 6.87
N ASP A 171 -6.94 -39.98 6.25
CA ASP A 171 -5.75 -40.82 6.11
C ASP A 171 -4.60 -40.25 6.93
N GLU A 172 -3.44 -40.91 6.89
CA GLU A 172 -2.26 -40.51 7.66
C GLU A 172 -1.77 -39.11 7.28
N ARG A 173 -1.84 -38.74 6.01
CA ARG A 173 -1.46 -37.40 5.52
C ARG A 173 -2.34 -36.33 6.14
N VAL A 174 -3.65 -36.51 6.08
CA VAL A 174 -4.62 -35.55 6.64
C VAL A 174 -4.54 -35.50 8.15
N GLN A 175 -4.31 -36.65 8.87
CA GLN A 175 -4.06 -36.63 10.29
C GLN A 175 -2.83 -35.82 10.67
N ARG A 176 -1.76 -35.95 9.88
CA ARG A 176 -0.53 -35.21 10.12
C ARG A 176 -0.68 -33.70 9.85
N THR A 177 -1.29 -33.32 8.74
CA THR A 177 -1.35 -31.94 8.29
C THR A 177 -2.58 -31.18 8.76
N GLY A 178 -3.68 -31.86 9.06
CA GLY A 178 -4.98 -31.24 9.31
C GLY A 178 -5.58 -30.58 8.06
N ILE A 179 -6.36 -29.52 8.29
CA ILE A 179 -7.07 -28.71 7.29
C ILE A 179 -6.52 -27.29 7.35
N THR A 180 -6.34 -26.65 6.19
CA THR A 180 -5.91 -25.25 6.10
C THR A 180 -7.09 -24.35 5.69
N ALA A 181 -7.26 -23.21 6.35
CA ALA A 181 -8.16 -22.15 5.88
C ALA A 181 -7.39 -21.13 5.05
N VAL A 182 -7.72 -21.02 3.76
CA VAL A 182 -7.13 -20.04 2.81
C VAL A 182 -8.15 -18.95 2.56
N GLY A 183 -7.74 -17.69 2.58
CA GLY A 183 -8.70 -16.61 2.41
C GLY A 183 -8.11 -15.31 1.90
N ALA A 184 -8.98 -14.35 1.68
CA ALA A 184 -8.60 -12.97 1.43
C ALA A 184 -9.37 -12.05 2.38
N ARG A 185 -8.68 -11.11 3.00
CA ARG A 185 -9.27 -10.17 3.93
C ARG A 185 -8.70 -8.77 3.78
N ASN A 186 -9.44 -7.78 4.26
CA ASN A 186 -8.94 -6.43 4.35
C ASN A 186 -7.75 -6.32 5.30
N PHE A 187 -6.98 -5.25 5.13
CA PHE A 187 -5.87 -4.96 6.02
C PHE A 187 -6.38 -4.69 7.44
N LEU A 188 -5.75 -5.31 8.42
CA LEU A 188 -6.02 -5.11 9.83
C LEU A 188 -4.90 -4.31 10.46
N ILE A 189 -5.24 -3.23 11.18
CA ILE A 189 -4.29 -2.48 11.99
C ILE A 189 -4.54 -2.80 13.47
N ALA A 190 -3.51 -3.29 14.14
CA ALA A 190 -3.46 -3.34 15.59
C ALA A 190 -2.82 -2.04 16.10
N THR A 191 -3.52 -1.33 16.99
CA THR A 191 -3.07 -0.04 17.51
C THR A 191 -3.47 0.13 18.96
N ASN A 192 -2.64 0.86 19.72
CA ASN A 192 -2.90 1.18 21.11
C ASN A 192 -2.92 2.70 21.28
N PHE A 193 -3.98 3.25 21.85
CA PHE A 193 -4.08 4.68 22.17
C PHE A 193 -3.65 4.90 23.61
N ASN A 194 -2.59 5.68 23.83
CA ASN A 194 -1.98 5.95 25.12
C ASN A 194 -2.84 6.97 25.90
N LEU A 195 -3.08 6.70 27.17
CA LEU A 195 -3.91 7.53 28.00
C LEU A 195 -3.11 8.12 29.18
N ASN A 196 -3.37 9.37 29.55
CA ASN A 196 -2.79 9.99 30.73
C ASN A 196 -3.42 9.49 32.05
N THR A 197 -3.63 8.19 32.16
CA THR A 197 -4.24 7.55 33.34
C THR A 197 -3.68 6.15 33.54
N THR A 198 -3.68 5.71 34.80
CA THR A 198 -3.38 4.31 35.17
C THR A 198 -4.63 3.44 35.28
N SER A 199 -5.82 4.05 35.08
CA SER A 199 -7.11 3.40 35.30
C SER A 199 -7.54 2.54 34.12
N THR A 200 -7.34 1.22 34.19
CA THR A 200 -7.88 0.24 33.25
C THR A 200 -9.40 0.34 33.11
N ARG A 201 -10.09 0.73 34.18
CA ARG A 201 -11.55 0.96 34.14
C ARG A 201 -11.91 2.11 33.19
N ARG A 202 -11.15 3.21 33.18
CA ARG A 202 -11.34 4.34 32.25
C ARG A 202 -11.04 3.91 30.82
N ALA A 203 -9.94 3.23 30.60
CA ALA A 203 -9.56 2.70 29.29
C ALA A 203 -10.64 1.76 28.72
N ASN A 204 -11.13 0.80 29.54
CA ASN A 204 -12.23 -0.08 29.12
C ASN A 204 -13.54 0.67 28.84
N ALA A 205 -13.84 1.70 29.61
CA ALA A 205 -15.04 2.51 29.37
C ALA A 205 -14.97 3.22 28.01
N ILE A 206 -13.78 3.75 27.63
CA ILE A 206 -13.54 4.36 26.32
C ILE A 206 -13.61 3.28 25.22
N ALA A 207 -12.94 2.14 25.40
CA ALA A 207 -12.96 1.03 24.46
C ALA A 207 -14.39 0.55 24.14
N PHE A 208 -15.26 0.51 25.16
CA PHE A 208 -16.66 0.11 25.00
C PHE A 208 -17.53 1.16 24.33
N ASP A 209 -17.15 2.44 24.39
CA ASP A 209 -17.86 3.49 23.67
C ASP A 209 -17.55 3.45 22.18
N VAL A 210 -16.31 3.10 21.80
CA VAL A 210 -15.85 3.18 20.41
C VAL A 210 -16.02 1.86 19.64
N ARG A 211 -15.73 0.69 20.24
CA ARG A 211 -15.74 -0.59 19.52
C ARG A 211 -17.12 -0.96 18.96
N GLU A 212 -17.18 -1.63 17.82
CA GLU A 212 -18.44 -1.98 17.15
C GLU A 212 -19.45 -2.73 18.05
N LYS A 213 -19.00 -3.74 18.79
CA LYS A 213 -19.84 -4.50 19.74
C LYS A 213 -20.42 -3.60 20.85
N GLY A 214 -19.74 -2.52 21.18
CA GLY A 214 -20.13 -1.57 22.22
C GLY A 214 -20.13 -2.18 23.62
N ARG A 215 -21.14 -1.85 24.41
CA ARG A 215 -21.30 -2.26 25.82
C ARG A 215 -22.60 -2.99 26.07
N PRO A 216 -22.62 -3.94 27.03
CA PRO A 216 -23.86 -4.58 27.47
C PRO A 216 -24.86 -3.57 28.04
N VAL A 217 -26.12 -3.69 27.63
CA VAL A 217 -27.24 -2.97 28.25
C VAL A 217 -27.52 -3.58 29.61
N ARG A 218 -27.72 -2.74 30.63
CA ARG A 218 -27.99 -3.18 32.01
C ARG A 218 -29.29 -2.60 32.52
N GLU A 219 -29.92 -3.28 33.46
CA GLU A 219 -31.10 -2.83 34.16
C GLU A 219 -30.72 -1.93 35.34
N GLY A 220 -31.43 -0.84 35.54
CA GLY A 220 -31.16 0.10 36.62
C GLY A 220 -29.81 0.78 36.47
N ASN A 221 -28.83 0.40 37.28
CA ASN A 221 -27.49 1.03 37.23
C ASN A 221 -26.71 0.60 35.96
N PRO A 222 -26.22 1.54 35.15
CA PRO A 222 -25.55 1.24 33.88
C PRO A 222 -24.21 0.55 34.05
N ILE A 223 -23.63 0.50 35.26
CA ILE A 223 -22.32 -0.11 35.57
C ILE A 223 -22.48 -1.44 36.31
N THR A 224 -23.32 -1.47 37.32
CA THR A 224 -23.45 -2.62 38.24
C THR A 224 -24.77 -3.40 38.08
N GLY A 225 -25.73 -2.86 37.31
CA GLY A 225 -27.00 -3.51 37.06
C GLY A 225 -26.90 -4.84 36.32
N LYS A 226 -27.94 -5.67 36.40
CA LYS A 226 -28.01 -6.96 35.72
C LYS A 226 -27.97 -6.77 34.20
N ILE A 227 -27.13 -7.57 33.50
CA ILE A 227 -27.06 -7.53 32.03
C ILE A 227 -28.37 -8.00 31.42
N LYS A 228 -28.93 -7.20 30.51
CA LYS A 228 -30.12 -7.59 29.74
C LYS A 228 -29.73 -8.62 28.67
N LYS A 229 -30.63 -9.62 28.56
CA LYS A 229 -30.53 -10.67 27.54
C LYS A 229 -31.79 -10.65 26.69
N ASP A 230 -31.68 -11.07 25.43
CA ASP A 230 -32.82 -11.29 24.54
C ASP A 230 -33.53 -12.62 24.86
N GLU A 231 -34.57 -12.93 24.09
CA GLU A 231 -35.37 -14.16 24.22
C GLU A 231 -34.54 -15.45 24.04
N ASN A 232 -33.41 -15.37 23.34
CA ASN A 232 -32.46 -16.47 23.09
C ASN A 232 -31.35 -16.54 24.14
N GLY A 233 -31.40 -15.69 25.18
CA GLY A 233 -30.37 -15.64 26.22
C GLY A 233 -29.08 -14.89 25.81
N LYS A 234 -29.06 -14.25 24.64
CA LYS A 234 -27.91 -13.47 24.12
C LYS A 234 -27.90 -12.08 24.76
N THR A 235 -26.70 -11.60 25.12
CA THR A 235 -26.50 -10.27 25.68
C THR A 235 -26.93 -9.19 24.70
N ILE A 236 -27.82 -8.29 25.11
CA ILE A 236 -28.16 -7.11 24.35
C ILE A 236 -27.06 -6.07 24.55
N ASN A 237 -26.47 -5.61 23.45
CA ASN A 237 -25.43 -4.59 23.48
C ASN A 237 -25.96 -3.28 22.87
N ARG A 238 -25.53 -2.17 23.46
CA ARG A 238 -25.60 -0.86 22.80
C ARG A 238 -24.33 -0.72 21.96
N PRO A 239 -24.42 -0.63 20.62
CA PRO A 239 -23.24 -0.52 19.75
C PRO A 239 -22.36 0.68 20.13
N GLY A 240 -21.08 0.57 19.87
CA GLY A 240 -20.16 1.70 19.92
C GLY A 240 -20.25 2.54 18.65
N THR A 241 -19.42 3.55 18.58
CA THR A 241 -19.48 4.58 17.53
C THR A 241 -18.72 4.20 16.26
N LEU A 242 -17.75 3.30 16.35
CA LEU A 242 -16.95 2.84 15.21
C LEU A 242 -17.40 1.48 14.71
N LYS A 243 -17.33 1.28 13.39
CA LYS A 243 -17.56 -0.01 12.73
C LYS A 243 -16.23 -0.73 12.49
N ALA A 244 -16.29 -2.02 12.20
CA ALA A 244 -15.11 -2.85 11.92
C ALA A 244 -13.97 -2.67 12.95
N THR A 245 -14.33 -2.53 14.23
CA THR A 245 -13.36 -2.34 15.32
C THR A 245 -13.63 -3.27 16.50
N LYS A 246 -12.54 -3.76 17.09
CA LYS A 246 -12.53 -4.49 18.37
C LYS A 246 -11.61 -3.74 19.31
N ALA A 247 -12.02 -3.47 20.54
CA ALA A 247 -11.18 -2.75 21.49
C ALA A 247 -11.42 -3.22 22.92
N ILE A 248 -10.34 -3.15 23.71
CA ILE A 248 -10.29 -3.37 25.16
C ILE A 248 -9.42 -2.29 25.82
N GLY A 249 -9.60 -2.06 27.09
CA GLY A 249 -8.68 -1.26 27.90
C GLY A 249 -7.76 -2.17 28.71
N TRP A 250 -6.49 -1.84 28.76
CA TRP A 250 -5.48 -2.55 29.55
C TRP A 250 -4.50 -1.58 30.22
N PHE A 251 -3.64 -2.09 31.08
CA PHE A 251 -2.53 -1.36 31.67
C PHE A 251 -1.23 -1.99 31.19
N ILE A 252 -0.26 -1.18 30.89
CA ILE A 252 1.07 -1.60 30.44
C ILE A 252 2.09 -1.20 31.48
N ASP A 253 2.65 -2.17 32.17
CA ASP A 253 3.63 -1.96 33.25
C ASP A 253 4.90 -1.24 32.75
N GLU A 254 5.35 -1.59 31.53
CA GLU A 254 6.54 -0.99 30.89
C GLU A 254 6.43 0.53 30.77
N TYR A 255 5.23 1.05 30.48
CA TYR A 255 4.99 2.47 30.29
C TYR A 255 4.32 3.14 31.48
N GLY A 256 3.83 2.39 32.44
CA GLY A 256 3.12 2.89 33.61
C GLY A 256 1.79 3.60 33.29
N ILE A 257 1.17 3.30 32.16
CA ILE A 257 -0.07 3.92 31.67
C ILE A 257 -1.11 2.88 31.25
N ALA A 258 -2.38 3.31 31.25
CA ALA A 258 -3.44 2.54 30.62
C ALA A 258 -3.56 2.93 29.13
N GLN A 259 -3.91 1.96 28.30
CA GLN A 259 -4.12 2.11 26.87
C GLN A 259 -5.50 1.59 26.45
N VAL A 260 -6.05 2.15 25.39
CA VAL A 260 -7.11 1.52 24.60
C VAL A 260 -6.45 0.73 23.48
N SER A 261 -6.40 -0.59 23.63
CA SER A 261 -5.92 -1.50 22.58
C SER A 261 -7.05 -1.75 21.60
N MET A 262 -6.81 -1.53 20.30
CA MET A 262 -7.80 -1.63 19.25
C MET A 262 -7.25 -2.40 18.05
N ASN A 263 -8.09 -3.29 17.51
CA ASN A 263 -7.92 -3.86 16.18
C ASN A 263 -8.94 -3.22 15.24
N ILE A 264 -8.46 -2.46 14.28
CA ILE A 264 -9.25 -1.98 13.15
C ILE A 264 -9.23 -3.10 12.11
N THR A 265 -10.36 -3.81 11.95
CA THR A 265 -10.42 -5.02 11.10
C THR A 265 -10.68 -4.72 9.62
N ASN A 266 -11.03 -3.47 9.31
CA ASN A 266 -11.18 -2.96 7.95
C ASN A 266 -10.88 -1.46 7.95
N ILE A 267 -9.75 -1.07 7.37
CA ILE A 267 -9.28 0.32 7.32
C ILE A 267 -10.07 1.18 6.33
N ASP A 268 -10.79 0.58 5.37
CA ASP A 268 -11.64 1.31 4.43
C ASP A 268 -12.98 1.72 5.07
N VAL A 269 -13.41 0.99 6.12
CA VAL A 269 -14.61 1.29 6.90
C VAL A 269 -14.30 2.26 8.05
N THR A 270 -13.19 2.05 8.73
CA THR A 270 -12.71 2.91 9.83
C THR A 270 -11.23 3.19 9.64
N PRO A 271 -10.89 4.31 8.98
CA PRO A 271 -9.50 4.77 8.88
C PRO A 271 -8.89 5.06 10.26
N LEU A 272 -7.56 4.93 10.35
CA LEU A 272 -6.83 5.11 11.62
C LEU A 272 -7.06 6.48 12.27
N HIS A 273 -7.05 7.56 11.49
CA HIS A 273 -7.29 8.92 11.96
C HIS A 273 -8.71 9.14 12.50
N VAL A 274 -9.71 8.48 11.90
CA VAL A 274 -11.09 8.50 12.39
C VAL A 274 -11.19 7.78 13.73
N ALA A 275 -10.52 6.62 13.85
CA ALA A 275 -10.45 5.89 15.12
C ALA A 275 -9.76 6.72 16.20
N PHE A 276 -8.65 7.39 15.88
CA PHE A 276 -7.91 8.26 16.78
C PHE A 276 -8.78 9.41 17.31
N ASP A 277 -9.40 10.18 16.43
CA ASP A 277 -10.25 11.31 16.81
C ASP A 277 -11.43 10.86 17.69
N GLU A 278 -12.05 9.73 17.37
CA GLU A 278 -13.18 9.23 18.13
C GLU A 278 -12.75 8.73 19.53
N VAL A 279 -11.60 8.08 19.64
CA VAL A 279 -11.02 7.71 20.95
C VAL A 279 -10.68 8.97 21.75
N CYS A 280 -10.08 10.01 21.14
CA CYS A 280 -9.81 11.30 21.77
C CYS A 280 -11.10 11.94 22.30
N ARG A 281 -12.17 11.98 21.51
CA ARG A 281 -13.47 12.53 21.89
C ARG A 281 -14.08 11.77 23.09
N CYS A 282 -14.05 10.44 23.05
CA CYS A 282 -14.56 9.60 24.13
C CYS A 282 -13.72 9.68 25.40
N ALA A 283 -12.41 9.85 25.28
CA ALA A 283 -11.50 10.07 26.40
C ALA A 283 -11.77 11.43 27.07
N GLN A 284 -11.87 12.49 26.28
CA GLN A 284 -12.16 13.86 26.77
C GLN A 284 -13.48 13.92 27.54
N ASN A 285 -14.52 13.26 27.06
CA ASN A 285 -15.81 13.15 27.77
C ASN A 285 -15.71 12.45 29.14
N ARG A 286 -14.58 11.82 29.44
CA ARG A 286 -14.29 11.12 30.70
C ARG A 286 -13.19 11.79 31.53
N GLY A 287 -12.76 13.00 31.13
CA GLY A 287 -11.66 13.72 31.77
C GLY A 287 -10.29 13.05 31.55
N VAL A 288 -10.13 12.25 30.51
CA VAL A 288 -8.89 11.57 30.12
C VAL A 288 -8.39 12.15 28.79
N ARG A 289 -7.08 12.23 28.63
CA ARG A 289 -6.44 12.68 27.40
C ARG A 289 -5.73 11.51 26.73
N VAL A 290 -5.85 11.40 25.41
CA VAL A 290 -4.95 10.57 24.58
C VAL A 290 -3.65 11.35 24.41
N THR A 291 -2.51 10.76 24.77
CA THR A 291 -1.18 11.37 24.64
C THR A 291 -0.52 11.00 23.33
N GLY A 292 -0.79 9.82 22.82
CA GLY A 292 -0.25 9.32 21.55
C GLY A 292 -0.84 7.99 21.14
N THR A 293 -0.26 7.43 20.09
CA THR A 293 -0.71 6.18 19.48
C THR A 293 0.49 5.27 19.18
N GLU A 294 0.37 4.00 19.50
CA GLU A 294 1.34 2.97 19.15
C GLU A 294 0.77 2.12 18.01
N ILE A 295 1.53 1.96 16.93
CA ILE A 295 1.22 1.00 15.85
C ILE A 295 1.94 -0.31 16.16
N VAL A 296 1.15 -1.39 16.26
CA VAL A 296 1.68 -2.74 16.47
C VAL A 296 1.78 -3.42 15.11
N GLY A 297 3.02 -3.80 14.73
CA GLY A 297 3.32 -4.37 13.42
C GLY A 297 3.47 -3.32 12.33
N LEU A 298 3.07 -3.68 11.11
CA LEU A 298 3.27 -2.90 9.89
C LEU A 298 1.97 -2.30 9.39
N ILE A 299 2.07 -1.23 8.59
CA ILE A 299 0.91 -0.55 8.00
C ILE A 299 1.14 -0.21 6.53
N PRO A 300 0.08 -0.14 5.70
CA PRO A 300 0.16 0.39 4.36
C PRO A 300 0.44 1.90 4.39
N LYS A 301 1.25 2.38 3.45
CA LYS A 301 1.59 3.81 3.31
C LYS A 301 0.36 4.72 3.25
N ARG A 302 -0.69 4.27 2.54
CA ARG A 302 -1.94 5.01 2.41
C ARG A 302 -2.55 5.42 3.76
N THR A 303 -2.39 4.60 4.80
CA THR A 303 -2.92 4.89 6.14
C THR A 303 -2.35 6.16 6.74
N LEU A 304 -1.03 6.40 6.56
CA LEU A 304 -0.38 7.62 7.05
C LEU A 304 -0.67 8.80 6.13
N VAL A 305 -0.70 8.60 4.82
CA VAL A 305 -0.99 9.67 3.85
C VAL A 305 -2.42 10.18 4.04
N GLU A 306 -3.41 9.29 4.16
CA GLU A 306 -4.81 9.66 4.43
C GLU A 306 -4.94 10.40 5.78
N ALA A 307 -4.28 9.91 6.82
CA ALA A 307 -4.27 10.57 8.12
C ALA A 307 -3.64 11.97 8.05
N GLY A 308 -2.50 12.12 7.38
CA GLY A 308 -1.83 13.41 7.24
C GLY A 308 -2.69 14.42 6.47
N ARG A 309 -3.32 14.01 5.36
CA ARG A 309 -4.27 14.84 4.61
C ARG A 309 -5.44 15.27 5.47
N TYR A 310 -6.08 14.34 6.17
CA TYR A 310 -7.18 14.62 7.09
C TYR A 310 -6.81 15.70 8.12
N PHE A 311 -5.64 15.61 8.75
CA PHE A 311 -5.22 16.60 9.75
C PHE A 311 -4.80 17.93 9.14
N LEU A 312 -4.33 17.97 7.90
CA LEU A 312 -4.08 19.21 7.16
C LEU A 312 -5.41 19.91 6.82
N GLU A 313 -6.37 19.19 6.26
CA GLU A 313 -7.72 19.71 5.94
C GLU A 313 -8.43 20.25 7.19
N LYS A 314 -8.33 19.54 8.32
CA LYS A 314 -8.86 19.97 9.62
C LYS A 314 -8.26 21.29 10.13
N GLN A 315 -7.06 21.64 9.65
CA GLN A 315 -6.37 22.90 9.93
C GLN A 315 -6.57 23.95 8.84
N ASN A 316 -7.38 23.69 7.83
CA ASN A 316 -7.52 24.49 6.60
C ASN A 316 -6.16 24.73 5.92
N ARG A 317 -5.34 23.67 5.85
CA ARG A 317 -4.00 23.69 5.24
C ARG A 317 -3.98 22.91 3.96
N SER A 318 -3.18 23.38 2.99
CA SER A 318 -2.97 22.68 1.74
C SER A 318 -2.48 21.25 1.96
N THR A 319 -3.10 20.30 1.23
CA THR A 319 -2.66 18.90 1.15
C THR A 319 -1.65 18.65 0.03
N GLY A 320 -1.44 19.65 -0.84
CA GLY A 320 -0.51 19.60 -1.98
C GLY A 320 0.94 19.85 -1.60
N ILE A 321 1.44 19.16 -0.58
CA ILE A 321 2.83 19.17 -0.10
C ILE A 321 3.48 17.81 -0.36
N PRO A 322 4.82 17.69 -0.27
CA PRO A 322 5.52 16.40 -0.40
C PRO A 322 4.97 15.31 0.52
N GLU A 323 4.95 14.07 0.04
CA GLU A 323 4.38 12.92 0.77
C GLU A 323 5.03 12.72 2.14
N GLU A 324 6.35 12.93 2.23
CA GLU A 324 7.08 12.83 3.50
C GLU A 324 6.59 13.84 4.54
N ASP A 325 6.20 15.03 4.10
CA ASP A 325 5.68 16.06 4.99
C ASP A 325 4.25 15.75 5.42
N ILE A 326 3.42 15.18 4.53
CA ILE A 326 2.09 14.66 4.88
C ILE A 326 2.22 13.58 5.97
N ILE A 327 3.15 12.64 5.80
CA ILE A 327 3.41 11.57 6.77
C ILE A 327 3.90 12.15 8.10
N LYS A 328 4.77 13.17 8.11
CA LYS A 328 5.19 13.87 9.34
C LYS A 328 4.00 14.47 10.07
N ILE A 329 3.05 15.07 9.35
CA ILE A 329 1.81 15.61 9.96
C ILE A 329 1.00 14.48 10.61
N ALA A 330 0.86 13.32 9.95
CA ALA A 330 0.19 12.15 10.53
C ALA A 330 0.86 11.69 11.82
N VAL A 331 2.19 11.53 11.81
CA VAL A 331 2.99 11.11 12.96
C VAL A 331 2.78 12.06 14.14
N LYS A 332 2.88 13.38 13.91
CA LYS A 332 2.74 14.38 14.98
C LYS A 332 1.30 14.52 15.46
N SER A 333 0.31 14.48 14.56
CA SER A 333 -1.09 14.66 14.95
C SER A 333 -1.61 13.49 15.78
N MET A 334 -1.19 12.28 15.50
CA MET A 334 -1.59 11.07 16.25
C MET A 334 -0.61 10.72 17.38
N GLY A 335 0.51 11.43 17.53
CA GLY A 335 1.54 11.14 18.54
C GLY A 335 2.11 9.72 18.38
N LEU A 336 2.45 9.32 17.14
CA LEU A 336 3.03 7.99 16.90
C LEU A 336 4.42 7.82 17.52
N ASP A 337 5.08 8.93 17.81
CA ASP A 337 6.40 9.01 18.45
C ASP A 337 6.34 9.33 19.97
N ASP A 338 5.18 9.14 20.62
CA ASP A 338 4.97 9.45 22.05
C ASP A 338 5.82 8.56 22.98
N LEU A 339 5.75 7.25 22.81
CA LEU A 339 6.46 6.29 23.68
C LEU A 339 7.83 5.88 23.14
N LYS A 340 7.98 5.77 21.83
CA LYS A 340 9.20 5.36 21.13
C LYS A 340 9.31 6.12 19.80
N PRO A 341 10.52 6.40 19.29
CA PRO A 341 10.68 6.98 17.97
C PRO A 341 9.94 6.18 16.91
N PHE A 342 9.15 6.84 16.07
CA PHE A 342 8.45 6.22 14.96
C PHE A 342 9.19 6.49 13.65
N ASN A 343 9.72 5.42 13.04
CA ASN A 343 10.39 5.51 11.76
C ASN A 343 9.47 4.94 10.65
N PRO A 344 8.91 5.78 9.76
CA PRO A 344 8.07 5.30 8.67
C PRO A 344 8.74 4.24 7.77
N ARG A 345 10.07 4.33 7.56
CA ARG A 345 10.80 3.36 6.72
C ARG A 345 10.87 1.95 7.32
N GLU A 346 10.62 1.81 8.63
CA GLU A 346 10.59 0.51 9.34
C GLU A 346 9.17 0.00 9.56
N LYS A 347 8.16 0.85 9.39
CA LYS A 347 6.75 0.54 9.69
C LYS A 347 5.85 0.49 8.47
N VAL A 348 6.24 1.14 7.38
CA VAL A 348 5.44 1.19 6.15
C VAL A 348 5.88 0.07 5.20
N ILE A 349 4.93 -0.77 4.83
CA ILE A 349 5.17 -1.97 4.01
C ILE A 349 5.82 -1.61 2.68
N GLU A 350 5.32 -0.58 1.99
CA GLU A 350 5.85 -0.16 0.70
C GLU A 350 7.31 0.28 0.79
N TYR A 351 7.71 0.98 1.85
CA TYR A 351 9.10 1.38 2.05
C TYR A 351 10.02 0.19 2.38
N LEU A 352 9.49 -0.81 3.10
CA LEU A 352 10.21 -2.05 3.33
C LEU A 352 10.40 -2.87 2.03
N CYS A 353 9.53 -2.67 1.03
CA CYS A 353 9.60 -3.35 -0.27
C CYS A 353 10.50 -2.64 -1.29
N GLU A 354 10.98 -1.45 -0.99
CA GLU A 354 11.99 -0.78 -1.83
C GLU A 354 13.28 -1.62 -1.84
N GLU A 355 13.81 -1.89 -3.04
CA GLU A 355 15.03 -2.69 -3.19
C GLU A 355 16.23 -1.88 -2.71
N GLU A 356 16.98 -2.40 -1.76
CA GLU A 356 18.29 -1.88 -1.39
C GLU A 356 19.27 -2.13 -2.55
N GLY A 357 19.68 -1.07 -3.23
CA GLY A 357 20.78 -1.16 -4.20
C GLY A 357 20.52 -0.63 -5.60
N ASN A 358 19.29 -0.44 -6.03
CA ASN A 358 18.99 0.22 -7.31
C ASN A 358 18.90 1.74 -7.08
N LYS A 359 20.06 2.43 -7.03
CA LYS A 359 20.07 3.90 -6.98
C LYS A 359 19.42 4.42 -8.25
N LYS A 360 18.21 4.94 -8.10
CA LYS A 360 17.51 5.65 -9.16
C LYS A 360 18.21 6.98 -9.43
N LEU A 361 18.08 7.51 -10.64
CA LEU A 361 18.61 8.82 -10.97
C LEU A 361 17.98 9.92 -10.11
N VAL A 362 16.70 9.77 -9.77
CA VAL A 362 15.96 10.69 -8.90
C VAL A 362 16.45 10.74 -7.45
N ASP A 363 17.22 9.73 -7.00
CA ASP A 363 17.80 9.69 -5.66
C ASP A 363 19.17 10.42 -5.57
N LEU A 364 19.68 10.88 -6.71
CA LEU A 364 20.94 11.61 -6.75
C LEU A 364 20.77 13.05 -6.23
N THR A 365 21.81 13.57 -5.61
CA THR A 365 21.87 15.01 -5.32
C THR A 365 21.88 15.80 -6.64
N VAL A 366 21.52 17.07 -6.61
CA VAL A 366 21.57 17.96 -7.80
C VAL A 366 22.96 17.92 -8.46
N GLU A 367 24.02 17.98 -7.65
CA GLU A 367 25.41 17.87 -8.13
C GLU A 367 25.69 16.47 -8.70
N GLY A 368 25.22 15.43 -8.02
CA GLY A 368 25.39 14.04 -8.45
C GLY A 368 24.72 13.76 -9.79
N PHE A 369 23.48 14.25 -9.98
CA PHE A 369 22.74 14.12 -11.22
C PHE A 369 23.42 14.85 -12.39
N ALA A 370 23.91 16.08 -12.16
CA ALA A 370 24.65 16.82 -13.17
C ALA A 370 25.96 16.11 -13.55
N LYS A 371 26.71 15.58 -12.57
CA LYS A 371 27.94 14.82 -12.80
C LYS A 371 27.65 13.54 -13.60
N GLU A 372 26.60 12.80 -13.26
CA GLU A 372 26.21 11.58 -13.96
C GLU A 372 25.85 11.89 -15.43
N THR A 373 25.07 12.96 -15.65
CA THR A 373 24.72 13.42 -17.02
C THR A 373 25.92 13.80 -17.86
N SER A 374 27.01 14.27 -17.25
CA SER A 374 28.23 14.71 -17.96
C SER A 374 29.20 13.57 -18.29
N ARG A 375 28.93 12.35 -17.85
CA ARG A 375 29.83 11.20 -18.09
C ARG A 375 29.69 10.67 -19.51
N GLU A 376 30.71 9.90 -19.95
CA GLU A 376 30.67 9.12 -21.18
C GLU A 376 29.75 7.88 -20.98
N SER A 377 28.46 8.16 -20.85
CA SER A 377 27.37 7.19 -20.67
C SER A 377 26.21 7.56 -21.57
N PRO A 378 25.53 6.58 -22.20
CA PRO A 378 24.37 6.87 -23.04
C PRO A 378 23.12 7.28 -22.24
N ALA A 379 23.12 7.09 -20.93
CA ALA A 379 22.06 7.48 -19.99
C ALA A 379 22.70 7.94 -18.66
N PRO A 380 22.14 9.00 -18.01
CA PRO A 380 20.98 9.80 -18.40
C PRO A 380 21.22 10.67 -19.63
N GLY A 381 20.20 10.79 -20.49
CA GLY A 381 20.25 11.54 -21.74
C GLY A 381 19.23 12.69 -21.84
N GLY A 382 19.01 13.16 -23.08
CA GLY A 382 18.11 14.30 -23.34
C GLY A 382 16.65 14.06 -22.92
N GLY A 383 16.16 12.81 -23.00
CA GLY A 383 14.80 12.45 -22.56
C GLY A 383 14.65 12.55 -21.05
N THR A 384 15.61 11.98 -20.32
CA THR A 384 15.73 12.06 -18.86
C THR A 384 15.74 13.51 -18.37
N ILE A 385 16.59 14.36 -19.00
CA ILE A 385 16.68 15.79 -18.64
C ILE A 385 15.38 16.52 -18.95
N SER A 386 14.72 16.18 -20.07
CA SER A 386 13.42 16.76 -20.42
C SER A 386 12.35 16.44 -19.37
N ALA A 387 12.30 15.20 -18.90
CA ALA A 387 11.39 14.82 -17.82
C ALA A 387 11.66 15.63 -16.55
N TYR A 388 12.93 15.79 -16.17
CA TYR A 388 13.29 16.54 -14.96
C TYR A 388 13.00 18.05 -15.09
N MET A 389 13.15 18.65 -16.27
CA MET A 389 12.70 20.03 -16.50
C MET A 389 11.19 20.16 -16.27
N GLY A 390 10.40 19.17 -16.71
CA GLY A 390 8.96 19.12 -16.42
C GLY A 390 8.66 19.03 -14.93
N VAL A 391 9.44 18.22 -14.17
CA VAL A 391 9.36 18.15 -12.70
C VAL A 391 9.54 19.54 -12.08
N LEU A 392 10.57 20.27 -12.48
CA LEU A 392 10.86 21.60 -11.92
C LEU A 392 9.76 22.61 -12.25
N GLY A 393 9.17 22.54 -13.45
CA GLY A 393 8.02 23.35 -13.82
C GLY A 393 6.80 23.08 -12.94
N ALA A 394 6.47 21.80 -12.73
CA ALA A 394 5.37 21.39 -11.83
C ALA A 394 5.63 21.80 -10.37
N ALA A 395 6.88 21.66 -9.91
CA ALA A 395 7.28 22.05 -8.57
C ALA A 395 7.09 23.54 -8.30
N LEU A 396 7.49 24.40 -9.24
CA LEU A 396 7.29 25.85 -9.14
C LEU A 396 5.79 26.21 -9.12
N GLY A 397 4.98 25.62 -9.99
CA GLY A 397 3.53 25.82 -9.98
C GLY A 397 2.89 25.39 -8.65
N ALA A 398 3.28 24.23 -8.12
CA ALA A 398 2.83 23.76 -6.80
C ALA A 398 3.28 24.67 -5.65
N MET A 399 4.51 25.19 -5.71
CA MET A 399 5.02 26.16 -4.73
C MET A 399 4.17 27.43 -4.71
N VAL A 400 3.88 28.02 -5.89
CA VAL A 400 3.04 29.22 -5.98
C VAL A 400 1.64 28.95 -5.42
N ALA A 401 1.06 27.79 -5.70
CA ALA A 401 -0.22 27.37 -5.17
C ALA A 401 -0.20 27.26 -3.63
N ASN A 402 0.82 26.61 -3.06
CA ASN A 402 0.99 26.52 -1.61
C ASN A 402 1.18 27.88 -0.95
N LEU A 403 2.00 28.78 -1.52
CA LEU A 403 2.18 30.12 -1.01
C LEU A 403 0.88 30.95 -1.10
N SER A 404 0.03 30.69 -2.10
CA SER A 404 -1.26 31.33 -2.27
C SER A 404 -2.29 30.81 -1.24
N SER A 405 -2.30 29.51 -0.98
CA SER A 405 -3.18 28.86 0.00
C SER A 405 -3.01 29.41 1.42
N HIS A 406 -1.82 29.91 1.75
CA HIS A 406 -1.48 30.41 3.09
C HIS A 406 -1.24 31.92 3.15
N LYS A 407 -1.62 32.64 2.09
CA LYS A 407 -1.47 34.09 2.07
C LYS A 407 -2.47 34.74 3.03
N PRO A 408 -2.02 35.60 3.97
CA PRO A 408 -2.91 36.31 4.86
C PRO A 408 -4.01 37.08 4.12
N GLY A 409 -5.26 36.90 4.55
CA GLY A 409 -6.45 37.50 3.91
C GLY A 409 -7.00 36.71 2.72
N TRP A 410 -6.46 35.51 2.43
CA TRP A 410 -6.96 34.60 1.41
C TRP A 410 -7.47 33.27 2.03
N ASP A 411 -7.77 33.28 3.30
CA ASP A 411 -8.15 32.11 4.08
C ASP A 411 -9.36 31.35 3.46
N ASP A 412 -10.28 32.07 2.83
CA ASP A 412 -11.45 31.48 2.14
C ASP A 412 -11.09 30.76 0.83
N ARG A 413 -9.87 30.90 0.34
CA ARG A 413 -9.41 30.34 -0.93
C ARG A 413 -8.43 29.18 -0.78
N TRP A 414 -8.20 28.71 0.45
CA TRP A 414 -7.21 27.68 0.69
C TRP A 414 -7.49 26.38 -0.08
N GLU A 415 -8.77 25.99 -0.23
CA GLU A 415 -9.17 24.78 -0.97
C GLU A 415 -8.84 24.89 -2.47
N GLU A 416 -9.12 26.06 -3.08
CA GLU A 416 -8.79 26.33 -4.49
C GLU A 416 -7.29 26.10 -4.75
N PHE A 417 -6.45 26.70 -3.93
CA PHE A 417 -5.01 26.60 -4.09
C PHE A 417 -4.45 25.24 -3.66
N SER A 418 -5.05 24.60 -2.65
CA SER A 418 -4.73 23.23 -2.29
C SER A 418 -4.95 22.27 -3.46
N HIS A 419 -6.06 22.42 -4.18
CA HIS A 419 -6.36 21.62 -5.36
C HIS A 419 -5.31 21.78 -6.47
N TRP A 420 -4.86 23.03 -6.73
CA TRP A 420 -3.78 23.28 -7.69
C TRP A 420 -2.44 22.70 -7.22
N ALA A 421 -2.13 22.80 -5.96
CA ALA A 421 -0.92 22.23 -5.38
C ALA A 421 -0.93 20.69 -5.47
N ASP A 422 -2.07 20.03 -5.19
CA ASP A 422 -2.23 18.57 -5.36
C ASP A 422 -2.02 18.12 -6.80
N LYS A 423 -2.57 18.86 -7.79
CA LYS A 423 -2.30 18.61 -9.22
C LYS A 423 -0.80 18.72 -9.53
N GLY A 424 -0.14 19.73 -8.98
CA GLY A 424 1.31 19.91 -9.15
C GLY A 424 2.11 18.76 -8.57
N GLN A 425 1.76 18.26 -7.39
CA GLN A 425 2.39 17.08 -6.78
C GLN A 425 2.15 15.80 -7.61
N GLU A 426 0.97 15.63 -8.18
CA GLU A 426 0.68 14.51 -9.09
C GLU A 426 1.57 14.57 -10.34
N MET A 427 1.65 15.73 -11.01
CA MET A 427 2.50 15.92 -12.18
C MET A 427 3.98 15.68 -11.87
N MET A 428 4.46 16.18 -10.72
CA MET A 428 5.83 15.91 -10.24
C MET A 428 6.10 14.42 -10.11
N ARG A 429 5.24 13.66 -9.43
CA ARG A 429 5.42 12.21 -9.27
C ARG A 429 5.46 11.48 -10.60
N ASN A 430 4.55 11.81 -11.51
CA ASN A 430 4.50 11.20 -12.84
C ASN A 430 5.77 11.49 -13.64
N LEU A 431 6.26 12.72 -13.60
CA LEU A 431 7.46 13.14 -14.31
C LEU A 431 8.74 12.60 -13.67
N LEU A 432 8.83 12.49 -12.33
CA LEU A 432 9.93 11.83 -11.64
C LEU A 432 10.03 10.35 -12.04
N HIS A 433 8.90 9.65 -12.16
CA HIS A 433 8.90 8.28 -12.68
C HIS A 433 9.46 8.22 -14.11
N LEU A 434 9.10 9.18 -14.98
CA LEU A 434 9.57 9.24 -16.36
C LEU A 434 11.07 9.56 -16.48
N VAL A 435 11.70 10.17 -15.48
CA VAL A 435 13.16 10.37 -15.41
C VAL A 435 13.89 9.03 -15.43
N ASP A 436 13.47 8.08 -14.59
CA ASP A 436 14.08 6.75 -14.53
C ASP A 436 13.64 5.85 -15.70
N GLU A 437 12.37 5.97 -16.13
CA GLU A 437 11.78 5.17 -17.21
C GLU A 437 12.43 5.44 -18.57
N ASP A 438 12.88 6.67 -18.84
CA ASP A 438 13.63 7.00 -20.06
C ASP A 438 14.94 6.20 -20.15
N THR A 439 15.66 6.09 -19.04
CA THR A 439 16.87 5.26 -18.96
C THR A 439 16.56 3.77 -19.11
N GLU A 440 15.49 3.30 -18.48
CA GLU A 440 15.06 1.90 -18.60
C GLU A 440 14.61 1.55 -20.03
N ALA A 441 13.93 2.46 -20.71
CA ALA A 441 13.55 2.29 -22.11
C ALA A 441 14.79 2.13 -23.02
N PHE A 442 15.85 2.90 -22.76
CA PHE A 442 17.12 2.74 -23.45
C PHE A 442 17.78 1.37 -23.14
N ASN A 443 17.80 0.94 -21.89
CA ASN A 443 18.35 -0.34 -21.49
C ASN A 443 17.66 -1.52 -22.19
N ARG A 444 16.32 -1.44 -22.40
CA ARG A 444 15.55 -2.44 -23.15
C ARG A 444 16.01 -2.53 -24.61
N ILE A 445 16.31 -1.42 -25.25
CA ILE A 445 16.88 -1.42 -26.61
C ILE A 445 18.22 -2.14 -26.61
N MET A 446 19.12 -1.83 -25.67
CA MET A 446 20.44 -2.46 -25.58
C MET A 446 20.33 -3.96 -25.31
N ALA A 447 19.39 -4.38 -24.45
CA ALA A 447 19.12 -5.81 -24.20
C ALA A 447 18.65 -6.52 -25.48
N ALA A 448 17.75 -5.90 -26.25
CA ALA A 448 17.25 -6.44 -27.51
C ALA A 448 18.38 -6.59 -28.56
N PHE A 449 19.31 -5.64 -28.60
CA PHE A 449 20.52 -5.74 -29.46
C PHE A 449 21.43 -6.90 -29.05
N GLY A 450 21.43 -7.32 -27.79
CA GLY A 450 22.18 -8.46 -27.25
C GLY A 450 21.62 -9.84 -27.62
N LEU A 451 20.40 -9.93 -28.16
CA LEU A 451 19.75 -11.20 -28.48
C LEU A 451 20.51 -12.00 -29.58
N PRO A 452 20.39 -13.33 -29.59
CA PRO A 452 20.99 -14.22 -30.60
C PRO A 452 20.62 -13.83 -32.03
N LYS A 453 21.53 -14.08 -32.99
CA LYS A 453 21.35 -13.78 -34.43
C LYS A 453 21.89 -14.88 -35.36
N LYS A 454 21.97 -16.13 -34.87
CA LYS A 454 22.61 -17.23 -35.60
C LYS A 454 21.66 -17.86 -36.61
N THR A 455 20.44 -18.09 -36.26
CA THR A 455 19.40 -18.67 -37.15
C THR A 455 18.45 -17.58 -37.69
N ASP A 456 17.68 -17.89 -38.73
CA ASP A 456 16.72 -16.93 -39.26
C ASP A 456 15.58 -16.67 -38.28
N ALA A 457 15.19 -17.67 -37.47
CA ALA A 457 14.27 -17.48 -36.36
C ALA A 457 14.84 -16.52 -35.28
N ASP A 458 16.14 -16.65 -34.93
CA ASP A 458 16.79 -15.74 -34.00
C ASP A 458 16.84 -14.30 -34.55
N LYS A 459 17.14 -14.14 -35.84
CA LYS A 459 17.17 -12.82 -36.48
C LYS A 459 15.80 -12.14 -36.46
N GLN A 460 14.72 -12.90 -36.75
CA GLN A 460 13.36 -12.39 -36.71
C GLN A 460 12.98 -11.98 -35.28
N ALA A 461 13.14 -12.88 -34.31
CA ALA A 461 12.84 -12.62 -32.91
C ALA A 461 13.60 -11.37 -32.37
N ARG A 462 14.90 -11.24 -32.75
CA ARG A 462 15.72 -10.09 -32.40
C ARG A 462 15.19 -8.80 -33.05
N THR A 463 14.79 -8.85 -34.32
CA THR A 463 14.21 -7.68 -35.01
C THR A 463 12.92 -7.23 -34.35
N ASP A 464 12.03 -8.18 -34.04
CA ASP A 464 10.77 -7.88 -33.38
C ASP A 464 10.98 -7.28 -31.98
N ALA A 465 11.92 -7.83 -31.21
CA ALA A 465 12.31 -7.29 -29.89
C ALA A 465 12.88 -5.88 -29.99
N ILE A 466 13.76 -5.61 -30.98
CA ILE A 466 14.32 -4.26 -31.21
C ILE A 466 13.18 -3.28 -31.56
N GLN A 467 12.25 -3.67 -32.45
CA GLN A 467 11.17 -2.78 -32.85
C GLN A 467 10.20 -2.51 -31.69
N ALA A 468 9.88 -3.51 -30.88
CA ALA A 468 9.07 -3.33 -29.68
C ALA A 468 9.74 -2.39 -28.66
N ALA A 469 11.04 -2.58 -28.40
CA ALA A 469 11.81 -1.72 -27.50
C ALA A 469 11.94 -0.28 -28.04
N THR A 470 12.14 -0.12 -29.36
CA THR A 470 12.22 1.19 -30.03
C THR A 470 10.88 1.93 -29.96
N LEU A 471 9.76 1.22 -30.15
CA LEU A 471 8.42 1.80 -30.02
C LEU A 471 8.23 2.31 -28.57
N TYR A 472 8.58 1.49 -27.59
CA TYR A 472 8.50 1.88 -26.19
C TYR A 472 9.36 3.11 -25.88
N ALA A 473 10.60 3.14 -26.37
CA ALA A 473 11.50 4.29 -26.23
C ALA A 473 11.03 5.56 -26.96
N ALA A 474 10.11 5.45 -27.93
CA ALA A 474 9.42 6.62 -28.50
C ALA A 474 8.18 7.03 -27.69
N GLN A 475 7.52 6.09 -27.04
CA GLN A 475 6.31 6.33 -26.23
C GLN A 475 6.64 7.02 -24.89
N VAL A 476 7.74 6.66 -24.23
CA VAL A 476 8.16 7.27 -22.96
C VAL A 476 8.36 8.78 -23.08
N PRO A 477 9.18 9.32 -23.99
CA PRO A 477 9.30 10.76 -24.16
C PRO A 477 7.99 11.43 -24.65
N LEU A 478 7.14 10.73 -25.40
CA LEU A 478 5.82 11.27 -25.74
C LEU A 478 4.93 11.42 -24.49
N GLN A 479 5.00 10.48 -23.55
CA GLN A 479 4.33 10.61 -22.26
C GLN A 479 4.91 11.78 -21.44
N THR A 480 6.23 11.94 -21.46
CA THR A 480 6.90 13.12 -20.86
C THR A 480 6.35 14.42 -21.44
N MET A 481 6.16 14.49 -22.76
CA MET A 481 5.55 15.67 -23.41
C MET A 481 4.13 15.93 -22.89
N LYS A 482 3.30 14.90 -22.79
CA LYS A 482 1.90 15.00 -22.33
C LYS A 482 1.83 15.48 -20.88
N GLU A 483 2.61 14.89 -20.00
CA GLU A 483 2.64 15.29 -18.59
C GLU A 483 3.21 16.69 -18.41
N SER A 484 4.30 17.03 -19.11
CA SER A 484 4.86 18.39 -19.08
C SER A 484 3.91 19.45 -19.67
N PHE A 485 3.08 19.05 -20.63
CA PHE A 485 2.08 19.97 -21.19
C PHE A 485 0.97 20.30 -20.18
N ARG A 486 0.61 19.38 -19.28
CA ARG A 486 -0.35 19.64 -18.20
C ARG A 486 0.13 20.74 -17.24
N VAL A 487 1.45 20.91 -17.11
CA VAL A 487 2.05 21.93 -16.23
C VAL A 487 1.65 23.35 -16.64
N PHE A 488 1.36 23.62 -17.92
CA PHE A 488 0.90 24.93 -18.37
C PHE A 488 -0.44 25.34 -17.74
N GLU A 489 -1.37 24.40 -17.54
CA GLU A 489 -2.64 24.69 -16.88
C GLU A 489 -2.41 25.22 -15.45
N LEU A 490 -1.53 24.56 -14.70
CA LEU A 490 -1.14 24.97 -13.36
C LEU A 490 -0.43 26.32 -13.35
N CYS A 491 0.59 26.50 -14.20
CA CYS A 491 1.35 27.74 -14.29
C CYS A 491 0.47 28.94 -14.71
N LYS A 492 -0.47 28.71 -15.64
CA LYS A 492 -1.41 29.75 -16.08
C LYS A 492 -2.33 30.17 -14.93
N ALA A 493 -2.96 29.20 -14.25
CA ALA A 493 -3.81 29.48 -13.10
C ALA A 493 -3.04 30.27 -12.02
N MET A 494 -1.80 29.89 -11.76
CA MET A 494 -0.95 30.57 -10.77
C MET A 494 -0.49 31.95 -11.24
N ALA A 495 -0.23 32.15 -12.51
CA ALA A 495 0.06 33.47 -13.08
C ALA A 495 -1.15 34.40 -13.01
N GLU A 496 -2.36 33.88 -13.25
CA GLU A 496 -3.61 34.65 -13.22
C GLU A 496 -4.09 34.99 -11.80
N THR A 497 -4.12 34.01 -10.92
CA THR A 497 -4.86 34.08 -9.65
C THR A 497 -4.00 33.84 -8.41
N GLY A 498 -2.76 33.39 -8.57
CA GLY A 498 -1.84 33.08 -7.48
C GLY A 498 -1.28 34.30 -6.77
N ASN A 499 -0.43 34.04 -5.77
CA ASN A 499 0.23 35.08 -4.99
C ASN A 499 1.06 36.03 -5.90
N PRO A 500 0.75 37.32 -5.98
CA PRO A 500 1.47 38.25 -6.83
C PRO A 500 2.98 38.28 -6.61
N ASN A 501 3.43 38.04 -5.37
CA ASN A 501 4.87 38.04 -5.04
C ASN A 501 5.62 36.84 -5.65
N SER A 502 4.91 35.86 -6.18
CA SER A 502 5.46 34.63 -6.77
C SER A 502 5.04 34.47 -8.25
N VAL A 503 4.57 35.54 -8.88
CA VAL A 503 4.09 35.48 -10.27
C VAL A 503 5.22 35.09 -11.24
N SER A 504 6.44 35.56 -11.00
CA SER A 504 7.63 35.21 -11.77
C SER A 504 7.95 33.70 -11.71
N ASP A 505 7.71 33.04 -10.58
CA ASP A 505 7.92 31.59 -10.42
C ASP A 505 6.96 30.79 -11.32
N ALA A 506 5.71 31.25 -11.48
CA ALA A 506 4.77 30.65 -12.43
C ALA A 506 5.26 30.81 -13.89
N GLY A 507 5.86 31.96 -14.22
CA GLY A 507 6.49 32.19 -15.52
C GLY A 507 7.68 31.27 -15.78
N VAL A 508 8.59 31.15 -14.82
CA VAL A 508 9.75 30.24 -14.90
C VAL A 508 9.27 28.78 -15.01
N GLY A 509 8.20 28.41 -14.30
CA GLY A 509 7.57 27.09 -14.41
C GLY A 509 7.08 26.80 -15.85
N ALA A 510 6.46 27.79 -16.51
CA ALA A 510 6.02 27.65 -17.91
C ALA A 510 7.20 27.52 -18.89
N LEU A 511 8.28 28.29 -18.69
CA LEU A 511 9.52 28.16 -19.47
C LEU A 511 10.14 26.77 -19.34
N ALA A 512 10.20 26.22 -18.12
CA ALA A 512 10.70 24.87 -17.87
C ALA A 512 9.82 23.80 -18.52
N ALA A 513 8.50 23.92 -18.42
CA ALA A 513 7.54 23.02 -19.07
C ALA A 513 7.69 23.04 -20.61
N ARG A 514 7.88 24.23 -21.21
CA ARG A 514 8.14 24.34 -22.64
C ARG A 514 9.45 23.63 -23.04
N ALA A 515 10.53 23.86 -22.30
CA ALA A 515 11.81 23.21 -22.57
C ALA A 515 11.68 21.68 -22.46
N ALA A 516 10.91 21.18 -21.47
CA ALA A 516 10.60 19.76 -21.32
C ALA A 516 9.85 19.19 -22.54
N VAL A 517 8.79 19.83 -22.99
CA VAL A 517 8.00 19.39 -24.17
C VAL A 517 8.87 19.38 -25.42
N LEU A 518 9.64 20.42 -25.67
CA LEU A 518 10.49 20.52 -26.87
C LEU A 518 11.62 19.48 -26.84
N GLY A 519 12.29 19.33 -25.72
CA GLY A 519 13.40 18.38 -25.55
C GLY A 519 12.91 16.92 -25.68
N ALA A 520 11.82 16.56 -25.01
CA ALA A 520 11.23 15.23 -25.15
C ALA A 520 10.74 14.97 -26.58
N GLY A 521 10.21 16.00 -27.28
CA GLY A 521 9.80 15.91 -28.69
C GLY A 521 10.96 15.57 -29.64
N MET A 522 12.19 15.99 -29.35
CA MET A 522 13.38 15.58 -30.11
C MET A 522 13.64 14.06 -29.93
N ASN A 523 13.47 13.53 -28.72
CA ASN A 523 13.64 12.11 -28.43
C ASN A 523 12.52 11.27 -29.07
N VAL A 524 11.26 11.73 -29.09
CA VAL A 524 10.20 11.08 -29.86
C VAL A 524 10.60 10.94 -31.34
N LYS A 525 11.07 12.02 -31.95
CA LYS A 525 11.42 12.03 -33.38
C LYS A 525 12.57 11.11 -33.73
N ILE A 526 13.64 11.07 -32.93
CA ILE A 526 14.78 10.20 -33.21
C ILE A 526 14.43 8.72 -33.05
N ASN A 527 13.67 8.36 -32.01
CA ASN A 527 13.25 7.00 -31.76
C ASN A 527 12.19 6.52 -32.77
N ALA A 528 11.15 7.33 -33.03
CA ALA A 528 10.13 7.01 -34.01
C ALA A 528 10.68 6.88 -35.42
N GLY A 529 11.71 7.67 -35.80
CA GLY A 529 12.40 7.59 -37.08
C GLY A 529 13.02 6.22 -37.36
N SER A 530 13.40 5.49 -36.31
CA SER A 530 14.01 4.15 -36.35
C SER A 530 13.00 3.00 -36.45
N LEU A 531 11.68 3.29 -36.39
CA LEU A 531 10.65 2.28 -36.56
C LEU A 531 10.50 1.85 -38.03
N ILE A 532 10.33 0.56 -38.25
CA ILE A 532 10.03 -0.03 -39.57
C ILE A 532 8.63 0.38 -39.98
N ASP A 533 7.65 0.32 -39.06
CA ASP A 533 6.28 0.76 -39.28
C ASP A 533 6.22 2.30 -39.40
N LYS A 534 6.12 2.76 -40.64
CA LYS A 534 6.12 4.19 -40.94
C LYS A 534 4.78 4.86 -40.62
N GLU A 535 3.67 4.13 -40.53
CA GLU A 535 2.38 4.67 -40.13
C GLU A 535 2.40 5.03 -38.63
N VAL A 536 2.86 4.13 -37.79
CA VAL A 536 3.07 4.34 -36.35
C VAL A 536 4.07 5.47 -36.12
N SER A 537 5.21 5.45 -36.84
CA SER A 537 6.24 6.51 -36.76
C SER A 537 5.66 7.90 -37.06
N ASN A 538 4.96 8.04 -38.18
CA ASN A 538 4.37 9.30 -38.59
C ASN A 538 3.31 9.82 -37.59
N LYS A 539 2.50 8.92 -37.03
CA LYS A 539 1.51 9.26 -35.99
C LYS A 539 2.16 9.84 -34.74
N LEU A 540 3.21 9.20 -34.24
CA LEU A 540 3.95 9.67 -33.06
C LEU A 540 4.60 11.05 -33.31
N ILE A 541 5.22 11.23 -34.46
CA ILE A 541 5.86 12.50 -34.85
C ILE A 541 4.82 13.62 -35.03
N ALA A 542 3.66 13.32 -35.63
CA ALA A 542 2.59 14.30 -35.78
C ALA A 542 2.03 14.74 -34.42
N GLU A 543 1.83 13.82 -33.50
CA GLU A 543 1.38 14.11 -32.15
C GLU A 543 2.40 14.98 -31.39
N ALA A 544 3.68 14.63 -31.47
CA ALA A 544 4.77 15.43 -30.89
C ALA A 544 4.80 16.86 -31.46
N ASN A 545 4.68 17.03 -32.78
CA ASN A 545 4.67 18.34 -33.40
C ASN A 545 3.45 19.19 -32.96
N ASN A 546 2.28 18.57 -32.79
CA ASN A 546 1.10 19.26 -32.29
C ASN A 546 1.31 19.73 -30.82
N LEU A 547 1.88 18.90 -29.97
CA LEU A 547 2.20 19.26 -28.58
C LEU A 547 3.23 20.40 -28.52
N ILE A 548 4.26 20.38 -29.37
CA ILE A 548 5.25 21.46 -29.45
C ILE A 548 4.59 22.78 -29.82
N ALA A 549 3.72 22.77 -30.84
CA ALA A 549 3.02 24.00 -31.27
C ALA A 549 2.15 24.58 -30.15
N LYS A 550 1.40 23.72 -29.45
CA LYS A 550 0.57 24.08 -28.29
C LYS A 550 1.41 24.61 -27.12
N ALA A 551 2.54 23.98 -26.83
CA ALA A 551 3.42 24.39 -25.74
C ALA A 551 4.03 25.77 -25.98
N ASN A 552 4.45 26.07 -27.20
CA ASN A 552 4.95 27.39 -27.58
C ASN A 552 3.86 28.48 -27.41
N ALA A 553 2.63 28.19 -27.81
CA ALA A 553 1.53 29.14 -27.66
C ALA A 553 1.17 29.38 -26.17
N ALA A 554 1.10 28.30 -25.39
CA ALA A 554 0.78 28.37 -23.95
C ALA A 554 1.84 29.15 -23.17
N GLU A 555 3.12 28.86 -23.42
CA GLU A 555 4.22 29.62 -22.80
C GLU A 555 4.16 31.10 -23.11
N THR A 556 3.98 31.46 -24.39
CA THR A 556 3.89 32.86 -24.83
C THR A 556 2.73 33.59 -24.10
N GLU A 557 1.56 32.94 -23.98
CA GLU A 557 0.42 33.47 -23.25
C GLU A 557 0.74 33.70 -21.76
N ILE A 558 1.34 32.72 -21.11
CA ILE A 558 1.63 32.79 -19.67
C ILE A 558 2.69 33.87 -19.39
N VAL A 559 3.75 33.90 -20.18
CA VAL A 559 4.80 34.94 -20.04
C VAL A 559 4.20 36.33 -20.21
N ALA A 560 3.30 36.56 -21.19
CA ALA A 560 2.62 37.85 -21.36
C ALA A 560 1.79 38.22 -20.11
N ILE A 561 1.10 37.25 -19.48
CA ILE A 561 0.37 37.48 -18.21
C ILE A 561 1.35 37.89 -17.11
N VAL A 562 2.45 37.19 -16.99
CA VAL A 562 3.48 37.46 -15.96
C VAL A 562 4.07 38.86 -16.16
N GLU A 563 4.55 39.19 -17.37
CA GLU A 563 5.12 40.47 -17.70
C GLU A 563 4.16 41.65 -17.42
N SER A 564 2.84 41.41 -17.60
CA SER A 564 1.84 42.43 -17.29
C SER A 564 1.66 42.72 -15.79
N LYS A 565 2.23 41.89 -14.95
CA LYS A 565 2.11 41.96 -13.47
C LYS A 565 3.43 42.29 -12.77
N LEU A 566 4.56 42.30 -13.51
CA LEU A 566 5.86 42.74 -13.04
C LEU A 566 6.01 44.25 -13.18
#